data_1eaaf08e28baeca8527f41d69a1dbdc5
#
_entry.id   1eaaf08e28baeca8527f41d69a1dbdc5
#
_cell.length_a   1.000
_cell.length_b   1.000
_cell.length_c   1.000
_cell.angle_alpha   90.00
_cell.angle_beta   90.00
_cell.angle_gamma   90.00
#
_symmetry.space_group_name_H-M   'P 1'
#
loop_
_entity.id
_entity.type
_entity.pdbx_description
1 polymer ?
#
loop_
_entity_poly.entity_id
_entity_poly.type
_entity_poly.pdbx_seq_one_letter_code
_entity_poly.pdbx_strand_id
1 'polypeptide(L)'
;MDINQGCCGFVVGLIEAFMLLEQESINKVVLLNADVLSRKVSKRDRNSNPLIGDAATITIVEKSMEPVVIHGLLKMDGTNADALMIPAGGFRLPASDDTRQMIEDEAGNFRSQDNLVMKGDEVFNFVQREVPPMIENLLHVAGSSKERVDWYMFHQPNRFMLHKLADKLGVPREKMPSNIVENFGNASGATIPTNIGFNLGDRLMREQYVFCLAGFGVGLTWGALLLNIGNLSFNEIIYY
;
A
#
# COMPACT_ATOMS: atom_id res chain seq x y z
N MET A 1 -15.58 9.28 -7.66
CA MET A 1 -14.92 9.90 -6.49
C MET A 1 -13.42 9.65 -6.62
N ASP A 2 -12.59 10.65 -6.37
CA ASP A 2 -11.14 10.51 -6.40
C ASP A 2 -10.60 10.49 -4.98
N ILE A 3 -9.67 9.55 -4.73
CA ILE A 3 -8.96 9.41 -3.45
C ILE A 3 -7.49 9.67 -3.72
N ASN A 4 -7.00 10.81 -3.27
CA ASN A 4 -5.58 11.15 -3.41
C ASN A 4 -4.79 10.61 -2.22
N GLN A 5 -4.43 9.33 -2.30
CA GLN A 5 -3.69 8.62 -1.28
C GLN A 5 -2.69 7.67 -1.96
N GLY A 6 -1.42 7.72 -1.56
CA GLY A 6 -0.37 6.84 -2.09
C GLY A 6 -0.40 5.42 -1.51
N CYS A 7 0.67 5.02 -0.85
CA CYS A 7 0.94 3.64 -0.39
C CYS A 7 -0.18 2.99 0.46
N CYS A 8 -0.98 3.79 1.17
CA CYS A 8 -2.14 3.33 1.93
C CYS A 8 -3.44 3.33 1.10
N GLY A 9 -3.38 3.72 -0.18
CA GLY A 9 -4.55 4.01 -1.04
C GLY A 9 -5.49 2.83 -1.22
N PHE A 10 -4.99 1.61 -1.30
CA PHE A 10 -5.86 0.43 -1.40
C PHE A 10 -6.68 0.19 -0.12
N VAL A 11 -6.04 0.33 1.04
CA VAL A 11 -6.72 0.18 2.34
C VAL A 11 -7.79 1.26 2.51
N VAL A 12 -7.45 2.51 2.25
CA VAL A 12 -8.40 3.65 2.29
C VAL A 12 -9.54 3.43 1.31
N GLY A 13 -9.23 3.05 0.07
CA GLY A 13 -10.23 2.80 -0.98
C GLY A 13 -11.19 1.66 -0.63
N LEU A 14 -10.70 0.58 0.00
CA LEU A 14 -11.56 -0.50 0.48
C LEU A 14 -12.48 -0.05 1.62
N ILE A 15 -11.98 0.74 2.58
CA ILE A 15 -12.80 1.30 3.66
C ILE A 15 -13.94 2.14 3.07
N GLU A 16 -13.64 3.03 2.12
CA GLU A 16 -14.65 3.84 1.42
C GLU A 16 -15.63 2.98 0.61
N ALA A 17 -15.13 1.93 -0.07
CA ALA A 17 -15.99 1.01 -0.81
C ALA A 17 -16.96 0.29 0.11
N PHE A 18 -16.52 -0.17 1.27
CA PHE A 18 -17.38 -0.82 2.26
C PHE A 18 -18.43 0.14 2.81
N MET A 19 -18.04 1.37 3.15
CA MET A 19 -18.98 2.40 3.60
C MET A 19 -20.04 2.76 2.55
N LEU A 20 -19.65 2.81 1.27
CA LEU A 20 -20.59 3.03 0.17
C LEU A 20 -21.57 1.87 0.00
N LEU A 21 -21.12 0.63 0.19
CA LEU A 21 -21.98 -0.57 0.08
C LEU A 21 -23.00 -0.70 1.21
N GLU A 22 -22.84 0.04 2.32
CA GLU A 22 -23.89 0.16 3.35
C GLU A 22 -25.15 0.90 2.83
N GLN A 23 -25.03 1.69 1.76
CA GLN A 23 -26.17 2.34 1.14
C GLN A 23 -27.04 1.30 0.42
N GLU A 24 -28.38 1.38 0.58
CA GLU A 24 -29.31 0.42 -0.03
C GLU A 24 -29.26 0.39 -1.56
N SER A 25 -29.01 1.55 -2.16
CA SER A 25 -28.98 1.72 -3.62
C SER A 25 -27.66 1.27 -4.29
N ILE A 26 -26.62 0.95 -3.52
CA ILE A 26 -25.32 0.58 -4.06
C ILE A 26 -25.06 -0.91 -3.79
N ASN A 27 -24.92 -1.68 -4.87
CA ASN A 27 -24.68 -3.11 -4.79
C ASN A 27 -23.26 -3.51 -5.21
N LYS A 28 -22.56 -2.59 -5.88
CA LYS A 28 -21.23 -2.86 -6.42
C LYS A 28 -20.41 -1.57 -6.46
N VAL A 29 -19.15 -1.64 -6.03
CA VAL A 29 -18.16 -0.58 -6.13
C VAL A 29 -16.97 -1.09 -6.94
N VAL A 30 -16.50 -0.29 -7.88
CA VAL A 30 -15.26 -0.54 -8.62
C VAL A 30 -14.19 0.39 -8.08
N LEU A 31 -13.17 -0.19 -7.47
CA LEU A 31 -12.01 0.51 -6.95
C LEU A 31 -10.87 0.41 -7.95
N LEU A 32 -10.41 1.55 -8.44
CA LEU A 32 -9.27 1.67 -9.34
C LEU A 32 -8.08 2.22 -8.56
N ASN A 33 -6.98 1.47 -8.51
CA ASN A 33 -5.70 1.95 -7.99
C ASN A 33 -4.69 2.00 -9.12
N ALA A 34 -4.12 3.17 -9.39
CA ALA A 34 -3.12 3.34 -10.43
C ALA A 34 -2.07 4.35 -9.99
N ASP A 35 -0.82 3.96 -10.11
CA ASP A 35 0.33 4.80 -9.82
C ASP A 35 1.37 4.70 -10.94
N VAL A 36 1.84 5.85 -11.42
CA VAL A 36 2.90 5.96 -12.45
C VAL A 36 4.07 6.74 -11.82
N LEU A 37 4.61 6.18 -10.74
CA LEU A 37 5.68 6.81 -9.96
C LEU A 37 7.00 6.92 -10.71
N SER A 38 7.24 6.08 -11.72
CA SER A 38 8.43 6.16 -12.56
C SER A 38 8.64 7.54 -13.21
N ARG A 39 7.53 8.29 -13.42
CA ARG A 39 7.57 9.67 -13.93
C ARG A 39 8.03 10.70 -12.91
N LYS A 40 8.01 10.35 -11.63
CA LYS A 40 8.33 11.26 -10.52
C LYS A 40 9.63 10.90 -9.81
N VAL A 41 10.25 9.78 -10.17
CA VAL A 41 11.54 9.36 -9.63
C VAL A 41 12.66 9.81 -10.54
N SER A 42 13.70 10.39 -9.97
CA SER A 42 14.92 10.70 -10.73
C SER A 42 15.67 9.41 -11.07
N LYS A 43 16.00 9.23 -12.34
CA LYS A 43 16.86 8.12 -12.82
C LYS A 43 18.27 8.13 -12.20
N ARG A 44 18.68 9.24 -11.60
CA ARG A 44 19.96 9.44 -10.92
C ARG A 44 19.84 9.35 -9.40
N ASP A 45 18.69 8.90 -8.88
CA ASP A 45 18.48 8.60 -7.47
C ASP A 45 18.60 7.10 -7.24
N ARG A 46 19.70 6.68 -6.65
CA ARG A 46 19.99 5.28 -6.35
C ARG A 46 19.16 4.70 -5.20
N ASN A 47 18.53 5.57 -4.41
CA ASN A 47 17.74 5.16 -3.24
C ASN A 47 16.31 4.75 -3.63
N SER A 48 15.70 5.44 -4.56
CA SER A 48 14.31 5.21 -4.96
C SER A 48 14.16 4.57 -6.35
N ASN A 49 14.97 4.98 -7.34
CA ASN A 49 14.80 4.51 -8.71
C ASN A 49 14.81 2.98 -8.90
N PRO A 50 15.69 2.20 -8.22
CA PRO A 50 15.71 0.76 -8.37
C PRO A 50 14.50 0.03 -7.77
N LEU A 51 13.72 0.72 -6.93
CA LEU A 51 12.59 0.12 -6.21
C LEU A 51 11.24 0.40 -6.88
N ILE A 52 11.15 1.51 -7.62
CA ILE A 52 9.87 2.00 -8.13
C ILE A 52 9.44 1.25 -9.39
N GLY A 53 8.13 0.99 -9.47
CA GLY A 53 7.45 0.48 -10.65
C GLY A 53 6.10 1.16 -10.84
N ASP A 54 5.47 0.88 -11.96
CA ASP A 54 4.16 1.40 -12.34
C ASP A 54 3.17 0.24 -12.44
N ALA A 55 1.97 0.43 -11.91
CA ALA A 55 0.89 -0.54 -12.06
C ALA A 55 -0.47 0.11 -11.94
N ALA A 56 -1.47 -0.54 -12.52
CA ALA A 56 -2.88 -0.25 -12.30
C ALA A 56 -3.61 -1.54 -11.91
N THR A 57 -4.57 -1.41 -11.01
CA THR A 57 -5.39 -2.54 -10.56
C THR A 57 -6.85 -2.15 -10.49
N ILE A 58 -7.72 -3.11 -10.77
CA ILE A 58 -9.17 -2.99 -10.67
C ILE A 58 -9.64 -4.01 -9.64
N THR A 59 -10.31 -3.54 -8.60
CA THR A 59 -10.94 -4.39 -7.59
C THR A 59 -12.44 -4.13 -7.60
N ILE A 60 -13.23 -5.19 -7.78
CA ILE A 60 -14.68 -5.11 -7.71
C ILE A 60 -15.11 -5.62 -6.34
N VAL A 61 -15.81 -4.78 -5.61
CA VAL A 61 -16.39 -5.10 -4.29
C VAL A 61 -17.89 -5.13 -4.42
N GLU A 62 -18.49 -6.26 -4.08
CA GLU A 62 -19.94 -6.47 -4.18
C GLU A 62 -20.57 -6.58 -2.80
N LYS A 63 -21.81 -6.12 -2.68
CA LYS A 63 -22.60 -6.25 -1.47
C LYS A 63 -22.81 -7.72 -1.16
N SER A 64 -22.50 -8.15 0.06
CA SER A 64 -22.78 -9.50 0.53
C SER A 64 -24.28 -9.66 0.84
N MET A 65 -24.83 -10.83 0.58
CA MET A 65 -26.18 -11.19 1.00
C MET A 65 -26.26 -11.46 2.50
N GLU A 66 -25.17 -11.90 3.10
CA GLU A 66 -25.04 -12.15 4.53
C GLU A 66 -24.19 -11.06 5.19
N PRO A 67 -24.47 -10.69 6.45
CA PRO A 67 -23.63 -9.75 7.19
C PRO A 67 -22.18 -10.21 7.27
N VAL A 68 -21.25 -9.36 6.92
CA VAL A 68 -19.79 -9.62 6.98
C VAL A 68 -19.17 -8.65 7.96
N VAL A 69 -18.39 -9.17 8.89
CA VAL A 69 -17.64 -8.33 9.85
C VAL A 69 -16.25 -8.04 9.27
N ILE A 70 -15.95 -6.77 9.12
CA ILE A 70 -14.64 -6.27 8.69
C ILE A 70 -14.11 -5.35 9.77
N HIS A 71 -12.90 -5.60 10.24
CA HIS A 71 -12.23 -4.72 11.18
C HIS A 71 -11.21 -3.88 10.46
N GLY A 72 -11.20 -2.58 10.73
CA GLY A 72 -10.27 -1.64 10.10
C GLY A 72 -9.72 -0.61 11.06
N LEU A 73 -8.49 -0.21 10.86
CA LEU A 73 -7.84 0.91 11.53
C LEU A 73 -7.16 1.79 10.49
N LEU A 74 -7.29 3.10 10.66
CA LEU A 74 -6.62 4.10 9.83
C LEU A 74 -6.06 5.19 10.74
N LYS A 75 -4.80 5.54 10.52
CA LYS A 75 -4.08 6.60 11.26
C LYS A 75 -3.33 7.49 10.30
N MET A 76 -3.20 8.75 10.66
CA MET A 76 -2.44 9.76 9.92
C MET A 76 -1.65 10.64 10.89
N ASP A 77 -0.41 10.93 10.55
CA ASP A 77 0.45 11.89 11.26
C ASP A 77 1.27 12.68 10.26
N GLY A 78 0.96 13.96 10.11
CA GLY A 78 1.66 14.87 9.21
C GLY A 78 2.93 15.49 9.79
N THR A 79 3.31 15.16 11.02
CA THR A 79 4.48 15.77 11.69
C THR A 79 5.78 15.57 10.90
N ASN A 80 5.94 14.39 10.28
CA ASN A 80 7.10 14.02 9.46
C ASN A 80 6.72 13.83 7.97
N ALA A 81 5.82 14.66 7.45
CA ALA A 81 5.37 14.55 6.06
C ALA A 81 6.50 14.70 5.03
N ASP A 82 7.57 15.42 5.38
CA ASP A 82 8.76 15.62 4.56
C ASP A 82 9.68 14.40 4.45
N ALA A 83 9.42 13.35 5.24
CA ALA A 83 10.16 12.08 5.12
C ALA A 83 9.89 11.38 3.79
N LEU A 84 8.71 11.59 3.19
CA LEU A 84 8.30 11.00 1.91
C LEU A 84 7.33 11.93 1.18
N MET A 85 7.83 12.66 0.18
CA MET A 85 7.01 13.64 -0.56
C MET A 85 7.59 13.97 -1.93
N ILE A 86 6.78 14.61 -2.77
CA ILE A 86 7.24 15.38 -3.92
C ILE A 86 7.09 16.85 -3.55
N PRO A 87 8.19 17.62 -3.37
CA PRO A 87 8.12 18.98 -2.86
C PRO A 87 7.32 19.96 -3.71
N ALA A 88 7.46 19.86 -5.05
CA ALA A 88 6.81 20.76 -6.01
C ALA A 88 5.81 20.05 -6.92
N GLY A 89 4.97 20.82 -7.59
CA GLY A 89 3.96 20.33 -8.54
C GLY A 89 2.53 20.46 -8.03
N GLY A 90 2.33 20.87 -6.76
CA GLY A 90 1.04 21.18 -6.18
C GLY A 90 0.81 22.68 -6.02
N PHE A 91 -0.32 23.07 -5.43
CA PHE A 91 -0.69 24.49 -5.25
C PHE A 91 0.26 25.26 -4.34
N ARG A 92 0.85 24.60 -3.33
CA ARG A 92 1.78 25.25 -2.39
C ARG A 92 3.08 25.68 -3.07
N LEU A 93 3.60 24.86 -3.95
CA LEU A 93 4.80 25.10 -4.74
C LEU A 93 4.56 24.56 -6.15
N PRO A 94 4.05 25.39 -7.08
CA PRO A 94 3.84 24.98 -8.46
C PRO A 94 5.15 24.60 -9.14
N ALA A 95 5.08 23.68 -10.10
CA ALA A 95 6.24 23.33 -10.92
C ALA A 95 6.71 24.53 -11.74
N SER A 96 8.02 24.78 -11.77
CA SER A 96 8.67 25.89 -12.47
C SER A 96 10.04 25.45 -13.02
N ASP A 97 10.72 26.32 -13.76
CA ASP A 97 12.09 26.05 -14.20
C ASP A 97 13.06 25.94 -13.02
N ASP A 98 12.83 26.69 -11.95
CA ASP A 98 13.64 26.60 -10.74
C ASP A 98 13.42 25.27 -10.00
N THR A 99 12.18 24.80 -9.89
CA THR A 99 11.90 23.52 -9.21
C THR A 99 12.40 22.31 -9.98
N ARG A 100 12.62 22.43 -11.29
CA ARG A 100 13.17 21.39 -12.15
C ARG A 100 14.70 21.29 -12.10
N GLN A 101 15.39 22.26 -11.50
CA GLN A 101 16.83 22.22 -11.38
C GLN A 101 17.28 20.98 -10.59
N MET A 102 18.19 20.23 -11.17
CA MET A 102 18.73 19.03 -10.54
C MET A 102 19.81 19.41 -9.53
N ILE A 103 19.64 18.97 -8.30
CA ILE A 103 20.55 19.22 -7.20
C ILE A 103 21.14 17.88 -6.73
N GLU A 104 22.45 17.86 -6.52
CA GLU A 104 23.15 16.72 -5.94
C GLU A 104 23.05 16.78 -4.42
N ASP A 105 22.64 15.64 -3.79
CA ASP A 105 22.68 15.50 -2.34
C ASP A 105 24.04 14.99 -1.84
N GLU A 106 24.26 14.99 -0.52
CA GLU A 106 25.50 14.53 0.11
C GLU A 106 25.86 13.07 -0.21
N ALA A 107 24.88 12.26 -0.58
CA ALA A 107 25.05 10.86 -0.98
C ALA A 107 25.29 10.67 -2.48
N GLY A 108 25.35 11.76 -3.25
CA GLY A 108 25.60 11.74 -4.70
C GLY A 108 24.36 11.36 -5.53
N ASN A 109 23.16 11.49 -4.98
CA ASN A 109 21.93 11.38 -5.74
C ASN A 109 21.54 12.74 -6.31
N PHE A 110 21.00 12.74 -7.53
CA PHE A 110 20.53 13.96 -8.18
C PHE A 110 19.00 13.95 -8.25
N ARG A 111 18.38 14.96 -7.68
CA ARG A 111 16.92 15.15 -7.68
C ARG A 111 16.58 16.62 -7.89
N SER A 112 15.44 16.87 -8.50
CA SER A 112 14.78 18.17 -8.49
C SER A 112 13.67 18.19 -7.43
N GLN A 113 13.09 19.35 -7.17
CA GLN A 113 11.91 19.43 -6.29
C GLN A 113 10.66 18.80 -6.91
N ASP A 114 10.65 18.56 -8.24
CA ASP A 114 9.56 17.85 -8.93
C ASP A 114 9.69 16.31 -8.81
N ASN A 115 10.76 15.82 -8.20
CA ASN A 115 10.98 14.40 -7.98
C ASN A 115 10.56 13.94 -6.58
N LEU A 116 10.28 12.65 -6.46
CA LEU A 116 10.07 12.00 -5.17
C LEU A 116 11.34 12.11 -4.32
N VAL A 117 11.15 12.57 -3.10
CA VAL A 117 12.18 12.58 -2.05
C VAL A 117 11.77 11.58 -0.98
N MET A 118 12.67 10.66 -0.66
CA MET A 118 12.47 9.65 0.39
C MET A 118 13.68 9.64 1.33
N LYS A 119 13.45 9.96 2.58
CA LYS A 119 14.41 9.78 3.67
C LYS A 119 14.25 8.36 4.20
N GLY A 120 15.04 7.44 3.65
CA GLY A 120 14.82 6.00 3.82
C GLY A 120 14.87 5.52 5.26
N ASP A 121 15.74 6.08 6.10
CA ASP A 121 15.88 5.79 7.53
C ASP A 121 14.65 6.29 8.32
N GLU A 122 14.16 7.50 8.06
CA GLU A 122 12.98 8.03 8.72
C GLU A 122 11.74 7.21 8.37
N VAL A 123 11.55 6.86 7.08
CA VAL A 123 10.45 6.02 6.63
C VAL A 123 10.56 4.61 7.23
N PHE A 124 11.75 4.02 7.25
CA PHE A 124 11.96 2.71 7.86
C PHE A 124 11.62 2.72 9.35
N ASN A 125 12.14 3.70 10.10
CA ASN A 125 11.88 3.83 11.52
C ASN A 125 10.39 4.05 11.83
N PHE A 126 9.71 4.89 11.03
CA PHE A 126 8.25 5.07 11.12
C PHE A 126 7.52 3.74 10.96
N VAL A 127 7.80 3.00 9.90
CA VAL A 127 7.13 1.72 9.61
C VAL A 127 7.36 0.71 10.73
N GLN A 128 8.59 0.58 11.20
CA GLN A 128 8.92 -0.34 12.28
C GLN A 128 8.32 0.07 13.64
N ARG A 129 8.05 1.35 13.87
CA ARG A 129 7.48 1.85 15.11
C ARG A 129 5.95 1.74 15.13
N GLU A 130 5.29 2.09 14.01
CA GLU A 130 3.84 2.30 13.97
C GLU A 130 3.05 1.09 13.45
N VAL A 131 3.60 0.34 12.50
CA VAL A 131 2.83 -0.75 11.86
C VAL A 131 2.62 -1.95 12.78
N PRO A 132 3.64 -2.48 13.49
CA PRO A 132 3.42 -3.63 14.37
C PRO A 132 2.37 -3.40 15.47
N PRO A 133 2.41 -2.31 16.26
CA PRO A 133 1.39 -2.08 17.27
C PRO A 133 -0.01 -1.83 16.68
N MET A 134 -0.10 -1.27 15.47
CA MET A 134 -1.39 -1.16 14.76
C MET A 134 -1.98 -2.55 14.45
N ILE A 135 -1.17 -3.48 13.93
CA ILE A 135 -1.62 -4.84 13.63
C ILE A 135 -2.04 -5.58 14.92
N GLU A 136 -1.24 -5.46 15.98
CA GLU A 136 -1.58 -6.06 17.28
C GLU A 136 -2.90 -5.52 17.83
N ASN A 137 -3.11 -4.20 17.74
CA ASN A 137 -4.36 -3.57 18.14
C ASN A 137 -5.55 -4.03 17.28
N LEU A 138 -5.36 -4.12 15.95
CA LEU A 138 -6.40 -4.62 15.05
C LEU A 138 -6.85 -6.03 15.41
N LEU A 139 -5.90 -6.93 15.63
CA LEU A 139 -6.19 -8.32 16.03
C LEU A 139 -6.87 -8.37 17.40
N HIS A 140 -6.43 -7.56 18.37
CA HIS A 140 -7.05 -7.46 19.69
C HIS A 140 -8.51 -7.01 19.60
N VAL A 141 -8.79 -5.93 18.88
CA VAL A 141 -10.16 -5.40 18.69
C VAL A 141 -11.05 -6.41 17.96
N ALA A 142 -10.49 -7.16 17.02
CA ALA A 142 -11.20 -8.20 16.29
C ALA A 142 -11.43 -9.49 17.10
N GLY A 143 -10.90 -9.60 18.31
CA GLY A 143 -10.92 -10.85 19.08
C GLY A 143 -10.22 -12.01 18.36
N SER A 144 -9.20 -11.68 17.54
CA SER A 144 -8.44 -12.62 16.71
C SER A 144 -7.00 -12.76 17.20
N SER A 145 -6.25 -13.64 16.56
CA SER A 145 -4.84 -13.86 16.87
C SER A 145 -4.01 -13.99 15.57
N LYS A 146 -2.68 -13.89 15.70
CA LYS A 146 -1.75 -13.99 14.56
C LYS A 146 -1.86 -15.34 13.83
N GLU A 147 -2.14 -16.40 14.57
CA GLU A 147 -2.27 -17.78 14.05
C GLU A 147 -3.50 -17.93 13.15
N ARG A 148 -4.58 -17.19 13.43
CA ARG A 148 -5.83 -17.19 12.66
C ARG A 148 -5.74 -16.43 11.34
N VAL A 149 -4.70 -15.63 11.15
CA VAL A 149 -4.45 -14.94 9.89
C VAL A 149 -3.72 -15.88 8.95
N ASP A 150 -4.30 -16.13 7.79
CA ASP A 150 -3.69 -16.96 6.76
C ASP A 150 -2.63 -16.17 6.00
N TRP A 151 -2.92 -14.91 5.64
CA TRP A 151 -2.06 -14.08 4.82
C TRP A 151 -1.96 -12.63 5.31
N TYR A 152 -0.71 -12.13 5.37
CA TYR A 152 -0.38 -10.72 5.64
C TYR A 152 0.00 -10.06 4.32
N MET A 153 -0.98 -9.46 3.63
CA MET A 153 -0.75 -8.77 2.35
C MET A 153 -0.51 -7.29 2.58
N PHE A 154 0.75 -6.97 2.79
CA PHE A 154 1.18 -5.62 3.09
C PHE A 154 1.63 -4.88 1.83
N HIS A 155 1.56 -3.54 1.87
CA HIS A 155 2.23 -2.69 0.91
C HIS A 155 3.69 -3.13 0.72
N GLN A 156 4.19 -3.07 -0.50
CA GLN A 156 5.48 -3.63 -0.90
C GLN A 156 6.53 -2.52 -1.14
N PRO A 157 7.13 -1.93 -0.08
CA PRO A 157 8.16 -0.90 -0.25
C PRO A 157 9.50 -1.52 -0.70
N ASN A 158 9.94 -2.58 -0.05
CA ASN A 158 11.06 -3.44 -0.40
C ASN A 158 11.07 -4.69 0.48
N ARG A 159 11.76 -5.74 0.03
CA ARG A 159 11.83 -7.04 0.72
C ARG A 159 12.42 -6.94 2.13
N PHE A 160 13.47 -6.15 2.30
CA PHE A 160 14.13 -6.01 3.60
C PHE A 160 13.21 -5.48 4.69
N MET A 161 12.45 -4.43 4.37
CA MET A 161 11.49 -3.84 5.30
C MET A 161 10.40 -4.83 5.71
N LEU A 162 9.86 -5.59 4.75
CA LEU A 162 8.83 -6.60 4.99
C LEU A 162 9.35 -7.76 5.85
N HIS A 163 10.57 -8.24 5.60
CA HIS A 163 11.18 -9.27 6.44
C HIS A 163 11.37 -8.78 7.89
N LYS A 164 11.77 -7.51 8.08
CA LYS A 164 11.88 -6.93 9.42
C LYS A 164 10.52 -6.76 10.11
N LEU A 165 9.47 -6.44 9.35
CA LEU A 165 8.11 -6.42 9.87
C LEU A 165 7.62 -7.81 10.29
N ALA A 166 7.83 -8.82 9.45
CA ALA A 166 7.48 -10.20 9.76
C ALA A 166 8.18 -10.68 11.04
N ASP A 167 9.50 -10.46 11.13
CA ASP A 167 10.30 -10.80 12.31
C ASP A 167 9.78 -10.09 13.57
N LYS A 168 9.48 -8.78 13.47
CA LYS A 168 8.99 -7.99 14.61
C LYS A 168 7.58 -8.36 15.05
N LEU A 169 6.72 -8.72 14.10
CA LEU A 169 5.36 -9.23 14.37
C LEU A 169 5.39 -10.67 14.89
N GLY A 170 6.50 -11.39 14.72
CA GLY A 170 6.58 -12.82 15.03
C GLY A 170 5.70 -13.67 14.12
N VAL A 171 5.54 -13.28 12.84
CA VAL A 171 4.77 -14.03 11.85
C VAL A 171 5.70 -14.72 10.86
N PRO A 172 5.37 -15.93 10.39
CA PRO A 172 6.15 -16.64 9.38
C PRO A 172 6.23 -15.81 8.08
N ARG A 173 7.43 -15.69 7.50
CA ARG A 173 7.65 -14.90 6.28
C ARG A 173 6.89 -15.44 5.07
N GLU A 174 6.62 -16.75 5.04
CA GLU A 174 5.79 -17.41 4.01
C GLU A 174 4.33 -16.92 4.02
N LYS A 175 3.83 -16.43 5.17
CA LYS A 175 2.51 -15.79 5.27
C LYS A 175 2.54 -14.31 4.88
N MET A 176 3.71 -13.71 4.68
CA MET A 176 3.89 -12.32 4.28
C MET A 176 4.72 -12.23 2.99
N PRO A 177 4.15 -12.49 1.81
CA PRO A 177 4.87 -12.40 0.55
C PRO A 177 5.54 -11.05 0.35
N SER A 178 6.78 -11.07 -0.14
CA SER A 178 7.63 -9.87 -0.27
C SER A 178 8.34 -9.80 -1.64
N ASN A 179 7.69 -10.36 -2.66
CA ASN A 179 8.26 -10.59 -3.99
C ASN A 179 7.75 -9.62 -5.07
N ILE A 180 6.93 -8.61 -4.71
CA ILE A 180 6.33 -7.71 -5.70
C ILE A 180 7.35 -6.73 -6.28
N VAL A 181 8.23 -6.17 -5.46
CA VAL A 181 9.21 -5.17 -5.93
C VAL A 181 10.15 -5.76 -6.97
N GLU A 182 10.56 -7.01 -6.83
CA GLU A 182 11.47 -7.67 -7.79
C GLU A 182 10.79 -8.05 -9.12
N ASN A 183 9.46 -8.18 -9.13
CA ASN A 183 8.70 -8.56 -10.32
C ASN A 183 8.04 -7.37 -11.01
N PHE A 184 7.58 -6.37 -10.25
CA PHE A 184 6.76 -5.26 -10.73
C PHE A 184 7.22 -3.89 -10.24
N GLY A 185 8.16 -3.83 -9.29
CA GLY A 185 8.50 -2.61 -8.58
C GLY A 185 7.44 -2.20 -7.55
N ASN A 186 7.76 -1.14 -6.82
CA ASN A 186 6.84 -0.51 -5.87
C ASN A 186 5.93 0.48 -6.64
N ALA A 187 4.75 0.04 -7.00
CA ALA A 187 3.70 0.86 -7.60
C ALA A 187 2.73 1.43 -6.53
N SER A 188 3.28 1.88 -5.39
CA SER A 188 2.53 2.61 -4.34
C SER A 188 1.22 1.91 -3.94
N GLY A 189 0.06 2.56 -4.15
CA GLY A 189 -1.26 2.04 -3.77
C GLY A 189 -1.70 0.77 -4.49
N ALA A 190 -1.11 0.46 -5.65
CA ALA A 190 -1.44 -0.75 -6.40
C ALA A 190 -0.73 -2.01 -5.89
N THR A 191 0.24 -1.89 -4.97
CA THR A 191 1.08 -3.03 -4.56
C THR A 191 0.34 -4.12 -3.78
N ILE A 192 -0.64 -3.77 -2.94
CA ILE A 192 -1.41 -4.76 -2.18
C ILE A 192 -2.28 -5.62 -3.11
N PRO A 193 -3.14 -5.06 -3.98
CA PRO A 193 -3.94 -5.87 -4.89
C PRO A 193 -3.07 -6.66 -5.89
N THR A 194 -1.96 -6.11 -6.37
CA THR A 194 -0.99 -6.85 -7.19
C THR A 194 -0.41 -8.05 -6.40
N ASN A 195 -0.06 -7.87 -5.13
CA ASN A 195 0.46 -8.93 -4.26
C ASN A 195 -0.57 -10.07 -4.10
N ILE A 196 -1.83 -9.71 -3.86
CA ILE A 196 -2.92 -10.69 -3.74
C ILE A 196 -3.09 -11.46 -5.05
N GLY A 197 -3.26 -10.76 -6.17
CA GLY A 197 -3.47 -11.37 -7.48
C GLY A 197 -2.31 -12.26 -7.92
N PHE A 198 -1.08 -11.80 -7.75
CA PHE A 198 0.13 -12.51 -8.20
C PHE A 198 0.41 -13.77 -7.38
N ASN A 199 0.26 -13.72 -6.05
CA ASN A 199 0.63 -14.83 -5.20
C ASN A 199 -0.50 -15.83 -4.96
N LEU A 200 -1.77 -15.39 -5.02
CA LEU A 200 -2.91 -16.20 -4.58
C LEU A 200 -4.07 -16.25 -5.58
N GLY A 201 -4.03 -15.50 -6.67
CA GLY A 201 -5.17 -15.28 -7.55
C GLY A 201 -5.96 -16.53 -7.89
N ASP A 202 -5.32 -17.57 -8.43
CA ASP A 202 -5.97 -18.83 -8.82
C ASP A 202 -6.58 -19.59 -7.62
N ARG A 203 -5.93 -19.48 -6.46
CA ARG A 203 -6.42 -20.11 -5.23
C ARG A 203 -7.66 -19.40 -4.72
N LEU A 204 -7.69 -18.08 -4.78
CA LEU A 204 -8.80 -17.25 -4.34
C LEU A 204 -10.07 -17.43 -5.18
N MET A 205 -9.97 -18.00 -6.38
CA MET A 205 -11.14 -18.41 -7.18
C MET A 205 -11.93 -19.57 -6.55
N ARG A 206 -11.30 -20.35 -5.66
CA ARG A 206 -11.87 -21.61 -5.12
C ARG A 206 -11.87 -21.68 -3.60
N GLU A 207 -11.03 -20.88 -2.96
CA GLU A 207 -10.77 -20.93 -1.53
C GLU A 207 -10.94 -19.54 -0.93
N GLN A 208 -11.24 -19.50 0.36
CA GLN A 208 -11.35 -18.27 1.13
C GLN A 208 -10.35 -18.30 2.28
N TYR A 209 -9.72 -17.17 2.56
CA TYR A 209 -8.72 -17.03 3.61
C TYR A 209 -8.95 -15.78 4.44
N VAL A 210 -8.43 -15.78 5.66
CA VAL A 210 -8.37 -14.61 6.54
C VAL A 210 -7.14 -13.78 6.17
N PHE A 211 -7.38 -12.54 5.76
CA PHE A 211 -6.33 -11.60 5.38
C PHE A 211 -6.16 -10.50 6.41
N CYS A 212 -4.92 -10.18 6.72
CA CYS A 212 -4.52 -8.92 7.29
C CYS A 212 -3.87 -8.08 6.18
N LEU A 213 -4.57 -7.05 5.71
CA LEU A 213 -4.04 -6.09 4.75
C LEU A 213 -3.44 -4.92 5.52
N ALA A 214 -2.28 -4.38 5.08
CA ALA A 214 -1.75 -3.13 5.65
C ALA A 214 -1.08 -2.27 4.59
N GLY A 215 -1.51 -1.02 4.53
CA GLY A 215 -0.88 0.06 3.76
C GLY A 215 -0.19 1.05 4.68
N PHE A 216 0.96 1.56 4.29
CA PHE A 216 1.72 2.54 5.08
C PHE A 216 2.70 3.31 4.19
N GLY A 217 2.84 4.60 4.41
CA GLY A 217 3.75 5.45 3.64
C GLY A 217 3.39 6.93 3.69
N VAL A 218 3.37 7.56 2.51
CA VAL A 218 3.17 9.01 2.36
C VAL A 218 1.97 9.55 3.15
N GLY A 219 2.23 10.71 3.84
CA GLY A 219 1.27 11.38 4.68
C GLY A 219 1.90 11.94 5.98
N LEU A 220 2.48 11.21 6.94
CA LEU A 220 2.52 9.72 6.92
C LEU A 220 1.13 9.15 7.23
N THR A 221 0.76 8.11 6.51
CA THR A 221 -0.53 7.43 6.68
C THR A 221 -0.28 5.94 6.79
N TRP A 222 -0.97 5.28 7.71
CA TRP A 222 -0.94 3.83 7.84
C TRP A 222 -2.30 3.29 8.25
N GLY A 223 -2.68 2.18 7.66
CA GLY A 223 -3.96 1.56 7.92
C GLY A 223 -3.91 0.06 7.70
N ALA A 224 -4.82 -0.65 8.33
CA ALA A 224 -4.94 -2.08 8.19
C ALA A 224 -6.40 -2.54 8.21
N LEU A 225 -6.65 -3.66 7.54
CA LEU A 225 -7.94 -4.35 7.51
C LEU A 225 -7.75 -5.81 7.85
N LEU A 226 -8.67 -6.37 8.64
CA LEU A 226 -8.81 -7.80 8.87
C LEU A 226 -10.15 -8.24 8.28
N LEU A 227 -10.09 -9.12 7.27
CA LEU A 227 -11.27 -9.56 6.52
C LEU A 227 -11.02 -10.91 5.85
N ASN A 228 -12.09 -11.54 5.41
CA ASN A 228 -12.01 -12.73 4.55
C ASN A 228 -12.03 -12.32 3.07
N ILE A 229 -11.14 -12.92 2.27
CA ILE A 229 -11.13 -12.76 0.81
C ILE A 229 -11.08 -14.16 0.19
N GLY A 230 -11.88 -14.39 -0.84
CA GLY A 230 -11.92 -15.62 -1.60
C GLY A 230 -13.20 -15.81 -2.37
N ASN A 231 -13.32 -16.95 -3.05
CA ASN A 231 -14.43 -17.27 -3.96
C ASN A 231 -14.60 -16.15 -5.01
N LEU A 232 -13.49 -15.61 -5.52
CA LEU A 232 -13.49 -14.55 -6.51
C LEU A 232 -14.10 -15.03 -7.82
N SER A 233 -14.84 -14.15 -8.49
CA SER A 233 -15.39 -14.44 -9.82
C SER A 233 -14.32 -14.44 -10.91
N PHE A 234 -13.23 -13.69 -10.71
CA PHE A 234 -12.08 -13.66 -11.63
C PHE A 234 -10.82 -13.15 -10.92
N ASN A 235 -9.67 -13.53 -11.45
CA ASN A 235 -8.38 -12.91 -11.20
C ASN A 235 -7.57 -12.94 -12.49
N GLU A 236 -7.02 -11.82 -12.91
CA GLU A 236 -6.23 -11.71 -14.13
C GLU A 236 -5.08 -10.74 -13.94
N ILE A 237 -3.91 -11.05 -14.48
CA ILE A 237 -2.76 -10.16 -14.57
C ILE A 237 -2.41 -9.99 -16.03
N ILE A 238 -2.36 -8.73 -16.48
CA ILE A 238 -2.01 -8.35 -17.84
C ILE A 238 -0.68 -7.64 -17.82
N TYR A 239 0.23 -8.06 -18.68
CA TYR A 239 1.54 -7.45 -18.86
C TYR A 239 1.55 -6.61 -20.14
N TYR A 240 2.11 -5.40 -20.08
CA TYR A 240 2.23 -4.47 -21.20
C TYR A 240 3.70 -4.16 -21.50
#